data_e6507ff594fff45180d37a07bd777576
#
_entry.id   e6507ff594fff45180d37a07bd777576
#
_cell.length_a   1.000
_cell.length_b   1.000
_cell.length_c   1.000
_cell.angle_alpha   90.00
_cell.angle_beta   90.00
_cell.angle_gamma   90.00
#
_symmetry.space_group_name_H-M   'P 1'
#
loop_
_entity.id
_entity.type
_entity.pdbx_description
1 polymer ?
#
loop_
_entity_poly.entity_id
_entity_poly.type
_entity_poly.pdbx_seq_one_letter_code
_entity_poly.pdbx_strand_id
1 'polypeptide(L)'
;MTVANDCYINVYSQVPEIIPAFAHGLHSEWASPQSDDGEPNNRLDAETSSAHLQTDRKKFEVMAELTAYVDGGCLGNPGPSGIGVVINGCEDGPVRIAKWIGRQDNNVAEYAALMEALQYAVSRKARTLHVFSDSEVVVRQMTGEYVCRSPRLYSLHWTCRKLARSLKFSISHVPREDNAEANGLAQSALRRKV
;
A
#
# COMPACT_ATOMS: atom_id res chain seq x y z
N MET A 1 8.61 -7.46 -33.95
CA MET A 1 8.98 -6.38 -33.01
C MET A 1 7.71 -5.90 -32.37
N THR A 2 7.37 -6.49 -31.22
CA THR A 2 6.14 -6.18 -30.47
C THR A 2 6.56 -5.28 -29.32
N VAL A 3 6.13 -4.04 -29.35
CA VAL A 3 6.41 -3.05 -28.31
C VAL A 3 5.55 -3.40 -27.10
N ALA A 4 6.17 -3.79 -26.00
CA ALA A 4 5.48 -3.98 -24.74
C ALA A 4 4.97 -2.61 -24.26
N ASN A 5 3.64 -2.46 -24.18
CA ASN A 5 3.01 -1.32 -23.54
C ASN A 5 3.28 -1.38 -22.03
N ASP A 6 4.22 -0.57 -21.56
CA ASP A 6 4.39 -0.27 -20.15
C ASP A 6 3.16 0.53 -19.68
N CYS A 7 2.17 -0.17 -19.13
CA CYS A 7 1.06 0.46 -18.43
C CYS A 7 1.56 1.07 -17.12
N TYR A 8 1.98 2.32 -17.17
CA TYR A 8 2.13 3.16 -15.97
C TYR A 8 0.74 3.55 -15.49
N ILE A 9 0.16 2.77 -14.61
CA ILE A 9 -1.09 3.12 -13.96
C ILE A 9 -0.78 4.21 -12.92
N ASN A 10 -1.24 5.42 -13.20
CA ASN A 10 -1.21 6.52 -12.24
C ASN A 10 -2.33 6.29 -11.19
N VAL A 11 -2.00 5.59 -10.11
CA VAL A 11 -2.95 5.16 -9.06
C VAL A 11 -3.41 6.33 -8.17
N TYR A 12 -2.88 7.55 -8.39
CA TYR A 12 -3.13 8.70 -7.50
C TYR A 12 -4.38 9.52 -7.80
N SER A 13 -5.15 9.20 -8.85
CA SER A 13 -6.35 9.98 -9.17
C SER A 13 -7.61 9.61 -8.37
N GLN A 14 -7.55 8.58 -7.51
CA GLN A 14 -8.72 8.09 -6.76
C GLN A 14 -8.47 7.78 -5.29
N VAL A 15 -7.42 8.29 -4.67
CA VAL A 15 -7.27 8.21 -3.22
C VAL A 15 -7.72 9.54 -2.63
N PRO A 16 -8.80 9.60 -1.84
CA PRO A 16 -9.14 10.82 -1.11
C PRO A 16 -8.01 11.13 -0.14
N GLU A 17 -7.59 12.40 -0.13
CA GLU A 17 -6.61 12.93 0.81
C GLU A 17 -7.07 12.64 2.24
N ILE A 18 -6.53 11.61 2.87
CA ILE A 18 -6.68 11.38 4.30
C ILE A 18 -5.49 12.06 4.98
N ILE A 19 -5.54 13.39 5.04
CA ILE A 19 -4.81 14.17 6.04
C ILE A 19 -5.87 14.68 7.01
N PRO A 20 -5.98 14.15 8.24
CA PRO A 20 -6.80 14.81 9.24
C PRO A 20 -6.03 16.03 9.74
N ALA A 21 -6.54 17.21 9.44
CA ALA A 21 -6.23 18.43 10.16
C ALA A 21 -6.64 18.24 11.63
N PHE A 22 -5.68 18.22 12.54
CA PHE A 22 -5.93 18.42 13.96
C PHE A 22 -6.23 19.89 14.19
N ALA A 23 -7.48 20.23 14.46
CA ALA A 23 -7.83 21.35 15.36
C ALA A 23 -9.35 21.40 15.66
N HIS A 24 -9.64 21.30 16.93
CA HIS A 24 -10.72 21.95 17.72
C HIS A 24 -12.18 21.48 17.64
N GLY A 25 -12.65 21.05 18.81
CA GLY A 25 -13.87 21.61 19.45
C GLY A 25 -15.14 20.76 19.39
N LEU A 26 -15.38 19.99 20.42
CA LEU A 26 -16.57 19.92 21.29
C LEU A 26 -18.00 20.17 20.73
N HIS A 27 -18.85 19.25 21.16
CA HIS A 27 -20.28 19.31 21.51
C HIS A 27 -21.33 18.81 20.51
N SER A 28 -21.92 17.71 20.96
CA SER A 28 -23.39 17.43 21.16
C SER A 28 -24.31 17.48 19.93
N GLU A 29 -24.97 16.40 19.58
CA GLU A 29 -26.34 16.04 19.93
C GLU A 29 -26.78 14.79 19.16
N TRP A 30 -27.25 13.82 19.94
CA TRP A 30 -27.92 12.64 19.43
C TRP A 30 -29.40 13.01 19.18
N ALA A 31 -29.86 12.88 17.92
CA ALA A 31 -31.27 12.82 17.60
C ALA A 31 -31.55 11.56 16.79
N SER A 32 -32.37 10.68 17.34
CA SER A 32 -32.89 9.49 16.68
C SER A 32 -33.97 9.90 15.65
N PRO A 33 -34.03 9.29 14.49
CA PRO A 33 -35.21 9.36 13.65
C PRO A 33 -36.17 8.20 13.94
N GLN A 34 -37.45 8.56 14.00
CA GLN A 34 -38.60 7.72 14.20
C GLN A 34 -38.88 6.80 13.01
N SER A 35 -39.45 5.66 13.32
CA SER A 35 -40.08 4.69 12.44
C SER A 35 -41.20 5.31 11.58
N ASP A 36 -41.20 5.01 10.28
CA ASP A 36 -42.40 5.15 9.46
C ASP A 36 -42.64 3.81 8.73
N ASP A 37 -43.79 3.22 9.02
CA ASP A 37 -44.28 1.97 8.51
C ASP A 37 -44.93 2.19 7.14
N GLY A 38 -44.38 1.58 6.10
CA GLY A 38 -44.96 1.61 4.77
C GLY A 38 -44.45 0.45 3.90
N GLU A 39 -45.16 -0.69 3.97
CA GLU A 39 -45.05 -1.72 2.94
C GLU A 39 -45.56 -1.21 1.59
N PRO A 40 -44.87 -1.57 0.50
CA PRO A 40 -45.58 -2.05 -0.66
C PRO A 40 -45.09 -3.41 -1.14
N ASN A 41 -46.03 -4.29 -1.19
CA ASN A 41 -46.05 -5.56 -1.90
C ASN A 41 -45.62 -5.40 -3.35
N ASN A 42 -44.51 -6.05 -3.78
CA ASN A 42 -44.30 -6.39 -5.16
C ASN A 42 -43.53 -7.73 -5.29
N ARG A 43 -44.32 -8.78 -5.51
CA ARG A 43 -43.87 -10.03 -6.08
C ARG A 43 -43.70 -9.77 -7.58
N LEU A 44 -42.48 -9.86 -8.09
CA LEU A 44 -42.09 -10.37 -9.41
C LEU A 44 -40.60 -10.05 -9.61
N ASP A 45 -39.84 -11.05 -10.11
CA ASP A 45 -38.47 -11.00 -10.59
C ASP A 45 -37.35 -11.39 -9.61
N ALA A 46 -37.46 -12.60 -9.03
CA ALA A 46 -36.40 -13.20 -8.19
C ALA A 46 -35.35 -14.04 -8.96
N GLU A 47 -35.43 -14.17 -10.29
CA GLU A 47 -34.55 -15.10 -11.00
C GLU A 47 -33.38 -14.48 -11.79
N THR A 48 -33.41 -13.17 -12.07
CA THR A 48 -32.34 -12.51 -12.85
C THR A 48 -31.23 -11.91 -11.98
N SER A 49 -31.44 -11.79 -10.67
CA SER A 49 -30.49 -11.14 -9.74
C SER A 49 -29.40 -12.07 -9.20
N SER A 50 -29.62 -13.40 -9.26
CA SER A 50 -28.71 -14.37 -8.65
C SER A 50 -27.42 -14.59 -9.44
N ALA A 51 -27.46 -14.50 -10.78
CA ALA A 51 -26.28 -14.73 -11.61
C ALA A 51 -25.29 -13.54 -11.61
N HIS A 52 -25.80 -12.31 -11.48
CA HIS A 52 -24.95 -11.11 -11.44
C HIS A 52 -24.22 -10.96 -10.10
N LEU A 53 -24.89 -11.35 -8.99
CA LEU A 53 -24.29 -11.34 -7.64
C LEU A 53 -23.25 -12.44 -7.44
N GLN A 54 -23.30 -13.54 -8.18
CA GLN A 54 -22.30 -14.60 -8.12
C GLN A 54 -21.02 -14.26 -8.90
N THR A 55 -21.13 -13.50 -9.99
CA THR A 55 -19.95 -13.03 -10.76
C THR A 55 -19.16 -11.97 -9.98
N ASP A 56 -19.85 -11.08 -9.28
CA ASP A 56 -19.17 -10.07 -8.43
C ASP A 56 -18.53 -10.68 -7.18
N ARG A 57 -19.14 -11.70 -6.56
CA ARG A 57 -18.51 -12.44 -5.46
C ARG A 57 -17.22 -13.15 -5.88
N LYS A 58 -17.19 -13.76 -7.06
CA LYS A 58 -16.01 -14.44 -7.61
C LYS A 58 -14.87 -13.45 -7.92
N LYS A 59 -15.19 -12.24 -8.35
CA LYS A 59 -14.22 -11.17 -8.62
C LYS A 59 -13.59 -10.60 -7.35
N PHE A 60 -14.30 -10.69 -6.20
CA PHE A 60 -13.79 -10.26 -4.89
C PHE A 60 -12.94 -11.32 -4.17
N GLU A 61 -13.00 -12.58 -4.58
CA GLU A 61 -12.32 -13.69 -3.91
C GLU A 61 -10.89 -13.93 -4.39
N VAL A 62 -10.47 -13.32 -5.52
CA VAL A 62 -9.20 -13.61 -6.20
C VAL A 62 -8.02 -12.72 -5.75
N MET A 63 -8.24 -11.66 -4.98
CA MET A 63 -7.14 -10.79 -4.52
C MET A 63 -6.59 -11.20 -3.15
N ALA A 64 -6.30 -12.51 -2.97
CA ALA A 64 -6.05 -13.04 -1.64
C ALA A 64 -4.63 -12.84 -1.13
N GLU A 65 -3.60 -12.96 -1.97
CA GLU A 65 -2.21 -13.05 -1.49
C GLU A 65 -1.24 -12.25 -2.37
N LEU A 66 -0.65 -11.22 -1.79
CA LEU A 66 0.37 -10.42 -2.45
C LEU A 66 1.74 -10.65 -1.82
N THR A 67 2.76 -10.63 -2.66
CA THR A 67 4.15 -10.50 -2.23
C THR A 67 4.73 -9.21 -2.78
N ALA A 68 5.57 -8.52 -1.99
CA ALA A 68 6.19 -7.28 -2.41
C ALA A 68 7.69 -7.28 -2.10
N TYR A 69 8.49 -6.83 -3.04
CA TYR A 69 9.90 -6.49 -2.86
C TYR A 69 10.01 -4.97 -2.79
N VAL A 70 10.67 -4.46 -1.76
CA VAL A 70 10.75 -3.02 -1.51
C VAL A 70 12.20 -2.58 -1.30
N ASP A 71 12.57 -1.44 -1.88
CA ASP A 71 13.86 -0.79 -1.69
C ASP A 71 13.72 0.72 -1.70
N GLY A 72 14.49 1.40 -0.86
CA GLY A 72 14.60 2.84 -0.83
C GLY A 72 16.06 3.27 -0.82
N GLY A 73 16.42 4.23 -1.67
CA GLY A 73 17.78 4.71 -1.76
C GLY A 73 17.89 6.22 -1.81
N CYS A 74 19.04 6.75 -1.40
CA CYS A 74 19.37 8.16 -1.54
C CYS A 74 20.79 8.38 -2.08
N LEU A 75 20.98 9.46 -2.83
CA LEU A 75 22.29 9.95 -3.25
C LEU A 75 22.83 10.93 -2.22
N GLY A 76 23.73 10.44 -1.35
CA GLY A 76 24.11 11.12 -0.12
C GLY A 76 23.07 10.87 0.99
N ASN A 77 23.41 11.22 2.24
CA ASN A 77 22.52 10.93 3.37
C ASN A 77 22.52 12.10 4.38
N PRO A 78 21.52 13.02 4.33
CA PRO A 78 20.37 13.06 3.45
C PRO A 78 20.68 13.51 2.01
N GLY A 79 19.87 13.05 1.04
CA GLY A 79 20.06 13.39 -0.37
C GLY A 79 18.82 13.14 -1.23
N PRO A 80 18.92 13.39 -2.54
CA PRO A 80 17.90 12.97 -3.50
C PRO A 80 17.56 11.51 -3.31
N SER A 81 16.28 11.18 -3.18
CA SER A 81 15.82 9.87 -2.76
C SER A 81 14.74 9.31 -3.69
N GLY A 82 14.78 8.00 -3.90
CA GLY A 82 13.83 7.26 -4.70
C GLY A 82 13.45 5.96 -4.02
N ILE A 83 12.28 5.46 -4.38
CA ILE A 83 11.78 4.16 -3.94
C ILE A 83 11.52 3.26 -5.13
N GLY A 84 11.68 1.96 -4.91
CA GLY A 84 11.33 0.89 -5.83
C GLY A 84 10.46 -0.15 -5.14
N VAL A 85 9.37 -0.53 -5.79
CA VAL A 85 8.47 -1.57 -5.28
C VAL A 85 8.06 -2.49 -6.42
N VAL A 86 8.14 -3.79 -6.20
CA VAL A 86 7.65 -4.84 -7.11
C VAL A 86 6.61 -5.64 -6.36
N ILE A 87 5.38 -5.69 -6.88
CA ILE A 87 4.28 -6.41 -6.24
C ILE A 87 3.81 -7.53 -7.17
N ASN A 88 3.84 -8.75 -6.65
CA ASN A 88 3.39 -9.96 -7.33
C ASN A 88 2.06 -10.45 -6.74
N GLY A 89 1.34 -11.29 -7.50
CA GLY A 89 0.04 -11.82 -7.10
C GLY A 89 -1.14 -10.98 -7.60
N CYS A 90 -0.89 -9.98 -8.45
CA CYS A 90 -1.94 -9.22 -9.11
C CYS A 90 -2.44 -9.95 -10.36
N GLU A 91 -3.74 -9.83 -10.67
CA GLU A 91 -4.37 -10.50 -11.84
C GLU A 91 -3.71 -10.12 -13.17
N ASP A 92 -3.34 -8.84 -13.32
CA ASP A 92 -2.75 -8.30 -14.56
C ASP A 92 -1.22 -8.45 -14.62
N GLY A 93 -0.64 -9.27 -13.74
CA GLY A 93 0.79 -9.48 -13.62
C GLY A 93 1.47 -8.55 -12.61
N PRO A 94 2.82 -8.59 -12.51
CA PRO A 94 3.57 -7.83 -11.51
C PRO A 94 3.42 -6.32 -11.67
N VAL A 95 3.15 -5.62 -10.57
CA VAL A 95 3.14 -4.15 -10.52
C VAL A 95 4.52 -3.63 -10.10
N ARG A 96 5.03 -2.67 -10.86
CA ARG A 96 6.34 -2.06 -10.67
C ARG A 96 6.20 -0.57 -10.41
N ILE A 97 6.70 -0.12 -9.28
CA ILE A 97 6.62 1.30 -8.86
C ILE A 97 8.04 1.84 -8.70
N ALA A 98 8.35 2.91 -9.42
CA ALA A 98 9.58 3.68 -9.26
C ALA A 98 9.19 5.14 -9.02
N LYS A 99 9.45 5.68 -7.82
CA LYS A 99 8.97 7.00 -7.42
C LYS A 99 10.06 7.82 -6.75
N TRP A 100 10.27 9.03 -7.25
CA TRP A 100 11.11 10.01 -6.57
C TRP A 100 10.35 10.63 -5.39
N ILE A 101 11.02 10.75 -4.24
CA ILE A 101 10.41 11.19 -2.97
C ILE A 101 11.05 12.45 -2.37
N GLY A 102 11.79 13.20 -3.18
CA GLY A 102 12.48 14.41 -2.70
C GLY A 102 13.82 14.10 -2.08
N ARG A 103 14.27 14.94 -1.16
CA ARG A 103 15.53 14.77 -0.40
C ARG A 103 15.19 14.18 0.96
N GLN A 104 15.66 12.97 1.22
CA GLN A 104 15.38 12.21 2.43
C GLN A 104 16.64 11.53 2.96
N ASP A 105 16.56 10.99 4.18
CA ASP A 105 17.53 10.03 4.70
C ASP A 105 17.25 8.64 4.13
N ASN A 106 18.28 7.79 4.04
CA ASN A 106 18.12 6.43 3.50
C ASN A 106 17.03 5.62 4.22
N ASN A 107 17.03 5.63 5.55
CA ASN A 107 16.00 4.91 6.30
C ASN A 107 14.58 5.44 6.05
N VAL A 108 14.42 6.75 5.78
CA VAL A 108 13.14 7.35 5.38
C VAL A 108 12.72 6.80 4.02
N ALA A 109 13.64 6.66 3.06
CA ALA A 109 13.35 6.10 1.75
C ALA A 109 12.92 4.62 1.85
N GLU A 110 13.60 3.82 2.65
CA GLU A 110 13.25 2.43 2.92
C GLU A 110 11.82 2.29 3.51
N TYR A 111 11.49 3.10 4.52
CA TYR A 111 10.14 3.12 5.08
C TYR A 111 9.10 3.62 4.09
N ALA A 112 9.44 4.57 3.22
CA ALA A 112 8.54 5.07 2.17
C ALA A 112 8.22 3.97 1.15
N ALA A 113 9.19 3.13 0.80
CA ALA A 113 8.97 1.98 -0.08
C ALA A 113 8.04 0.94 0.56
N LEU A 114 8.25 0.61 1.84
CA LEU A 114 7.35 -0.26 2.60
C LEU A 114 5.93 0.32 2.67
N MET A 115 5.81 1.61 2.96
CA MET A 115 4.52 2.28 3.05
C MET A 115 3.76 2.24 1.71
N GLU A 116 4.44 2.43 0.58
CA GLU A 116 3.86 2.31 -0.75
C GLU A 116 3.28 0.92 -1.01
N ALA A 117 4.02 -0.14 -0.66
CA ALA A 117 3.55 -1.53 -0.79
C ALA A 117 2.32 -1.80 0.09
N LEU A 118 2.33 -1.33 1.35
CA LEU A 118 1.20 -1.48 2.27
C LEU A 118 -0.04 -0.72 1.79
N GLN A 119 0.12 0.52 1.33
CA GLN A 119 -0.97 1.33 0.78
C GLN A 119 -1.59 0.67 -0.45
N TYR A 120 -0.76 0.14 -1.36
CA TYR A 120 -1.22 -0.61 -2.50
C TYR A 120 -2.07 -1.81 -2.08
N ALA A 121 -1.55 -2.67 -1.18
CA ALA A 121 -2.26 -3.85 -0.72
C ALA A 121 -3.60 -3.52 -0.05
N VAL A 122 -3.65 -2.48 0.79
CA VAL A 122 -4.88 -2.00 1.43
C VAL A 122 -5.87 -1.46 0.39
N SER A 123 -5.42 -0.67 -0.58
CA SER A 123 -6.28 -0.11 -1.64
C SER A 123 -6.90 -1.21 -2.51
N ARG A 124 -6.19 -2.32 -2.68
CA ARG A 124 -6.66 -3.51 -3.41
C ARG A 124 -7.46 -4.47 -2.54
N LYS A 125 -7.65 -4.15 -1.24
CA LYS A 125 -8.33 -5.02 -0.28
C LYS A 125 -7.69 -6.41 -0.19
N ALA A 126 -6.37 -6.49 -0.37
CA ALA A 126 -5.65 -7.74 -0.26
C ALA A 126 -5.82 -8.33 1.15
N ARG A 127 -5.92 -9.66 1.23
CA ARG A 127 -6.04 -10.37 2.50
C ARG A 127 -4.67 -10.54 3.15
N THR A 128 -3.66 -10.87 2.34
CA THR A 128 -2.31 -11.19 2.80
C THR A 128 -1.30 -10.32 2.04
N LEU A 129 -0.30 -9.82 2.74
CA LEU A 129 0.87 -9.20 2.14
C LEU A 129 2.14 -9.72 2.82
N HIS A 130 3.00 -10.38 2.04
CA HIS A 130 4.35 -10.69 2.47
C HIS A 130 5.35 -9.74 1.80
N VAL A 131 6.16 -9.04 2.61
CA VAL A 131 7.16 -8.09 2.13
C VAL A 131 8.56 -8.66 2.28
N PHE A 132 9.39 -8.45 1.26
CA PHE A 132 10.82 -8.71 1.25
C PHE A 132 11.59 -7.39 1.18
N SER A 133 12.58 -7.20 2.04
CA SER A 133 13.44 -6.01 2.06
C SER A 133 14.86 -6.40 2.45
N ASP A 134 15.86 -5.74 1.86
CA ASP A 134 17.27 -5.85 2.25
C ASP A 134 17.67 -4.85 3.35
N SER A 135 16.70 -4.07 3.85
CA SER A 135 16.87 -3.18 5.00
C SER A 135 16.63 -3.91 6.33
N GLU A 136 17.70 -4.41 6.95
CA GLU A 136 17.62 -5.08 8.26
C GLU A 136 16.93 -4.22 9.32
N VAL A 137 17.18 -2.90 9.29
CA VAL A 137 16.58 -1.96 10.25
C VAL A 137 15.05 -1.94 10.11
N VAL A 138 14.53 -1.83 8.89
CA VAL A 138 13.08 -1.81 8.62
C VAL A 138 12.46 -3.14 9.04
N VAL A 139 13.06 -4.26 8.64
CA VAL A 139 12.54 -5.60 8.96
C VAL A 139 12.47 -5.78 10.48
N ARG A 140 13.57 -5.58 11.21
CA ARG A 140 13.62 -5.79 12.65
C ARG A 140 12.75 -4.81 13.45
N GLN A 141 12.55 -3.59 12.97
CA GLN A 141 11.60 -2.67 13.59
C GLN A 141 10.14 -3.07 13.35
N MET A 142 9.81 -3.58 12.16
CA MET A 142 8.46 -4.03 11.84
C MET A 142 8.10 -5.35 12.54
N THR A 143 9.05 -6.26 12.73
CA THR A 143 8.87 -7.50 13.53
C THR A 143 8.81 -7.23 15.03
N GLY A 144 9.31 -6.07 15.48
CA GLY A 144 9.35 -5.70 16.90
C GLY A 144 10.64 -6.12 17.62
N GLU A 145 11.62 -6.68 16.89
CA GLU A 145 12.94 -7.00 17.45
C GLU A 145 13.73 -5.74 17.80
N TYR A 146 13.58 -4.67 17.01
CA TYR A 146 14.18 -3.37 17.29
C TYR A 146 13.13 -2.32 17.62
N VAL A 147 13.46 -1.45 18.58
CA VAL A 147 12.64 -0.28 18.92
C VAL A 147 12.99 0.87 17.97
N CYS A 148 11.98 1.45 17.34
CA CYS A 148 12.14 2.67 16.55
C CYS A 148 12.34 3.89 17.50
N ARG A 149 13.58 4.35 17.66
CA ARG A 149 13.94 5.49 18.53
C ARG A 149 14.11 6.81 17.76
N SER A 150 14.14 6.76 16.44
CA SER A 150 14.34 7.93 15.59
C SER A 150 13.06 8.76 15.50
N PRO A 151 13.05 10.04 15.93
CA PRO A 151 11.88 10.91 15.79
C PRO A 151 11.42 11.07 14.34
N ARG A 152 12.36 11.04 13.38
CA ARG A 152 12.08 11.16 11.94
C ARG A 152 11.37 9.93 11.37
N LEU A 153 11.67 8.75 11.91
CA LEU A 153 11.09 7.49 11.45
C LEU A 153 9.81 7.12 12.20
N TYR A 154 9.58 7.73 13.36
CA TYR A 154 8.50 7.33 14.26
C TYR A 154 7.12 7.38 13.59
N SER A 155 6.82 8.47 12.89
CA SER A 155 5.52 8.62 12.18
C SER A 155 5.37 7.62 11.03
N LEU A 156 6.42 7.38 10.26
CA LEU A 156 6.43 6.40 9.17
C LEU A 156 6.27 4.98 9.71
N HIS A 157 7.07 4.61 10.69
CA HIS A 157 6.98 3.31 11.36
C HIS A 157 5.57 3.06 11.93
N TRP A 158 5.00 4.05 12.64
CA TRP A 158 3.66 3.95 13.20
C TRP A 158 2.59 3.79 12.11
N THR A 159 2.70 4.56 11.01
CA THR A 159 1.78 4.46 9.86
C THR A 159 1.88 3.09 9.20
N CYS A 160 3.10 2.58 8.95
CA CYS A 160 3.30 1.24 8.41
C CYS A 160 2.69 0.16 9.32
N ARG A 161 2.91 0.25 10.63
CA ARG A 161 2.30 -0.68 11.58
C ARG A 161 0.77 -0.59 11.61
N LYS A 162 0.20 0.60 11.47
CA LYS A 162 -1.26 0.78 11.38
C LYS A 162 -1.84 0.14 10.12
N LEU A 163 -1.21 0.37 8.96
CA LEU A 163 -1.62 -0.26 7.69
C LEU A 163 -1.48 -1.78 7.74
N ALA A 164 -0.38 -2.28 8.28
CA ALA A 164 -0.11 -3.70 8.41
C ALA A 164 -1.17 -4.45 9.25
N ARG A 165 -1.80 -3.79 10.23
CA ARG A 165 -2.85 -4.40 11.06
C ARG A 165 -4.13 -4.73 10.29
N SER A 166 -4.37 -4.11 9.15
CA SER A 166 -5.54 -4.39 8.31
C SER A 166 -5.35 -5.58 7.36
N LEU A 167 -4.17 -6.21 7.39
CA LEU A 167 -3.75 -7.30 6.53
C LEU A 167 -3.21 -8.46 7.37
N LYS A 168 -3.21 -9.67 6.81
CA LYS A 168 -2.32 -10.72 7.29
C LYS A 168 -0.91 -10.39 6.77
N PHE A 169 -0.20 -9.59 7.55
CA PHE A 169 1.10 -9.03 7.17
C PHE A 169 2.26 -9.85 7.70
N SER A 170 3.29 -10.00 6.87
CA SER A 170 4.62 -10.50 7.26
C SER A 170 5.71 -9.77 6.48
N ILE A 171 6.90 -9.70 7.05
CA ILE A 171 8.07 -9.10 6.42
C ILE A 171 9.30 -9.96 6.71
N SER A 172 10.14 -10.17 5.69
CA SER A 172 11.38 -10.93 5.77
C SER A 172 12.55 -10.15 5.19
N HIS A 173 13.70 -10.31 5.83
CA HIS A 173 14.96 -9.83 5.27
C HIS A 173 15.43 -10.75 4.15
N VAL A 174 15.93 -10.14 3.07
CA VAL A 174 16.57 -10.84 1.94
C VAL A 174 17.91 -10.19 1.64
N PRO A 175 18.89 -10.95 1.11
CA PRO A 175 20.10 -10.37 0.57
C PRO A 175 19.81 -9.38 -0.55
N ARG A 176 20.71 -8.40 -0.75
CA ARG A 176 20.54 -7.34 -1.76
C ARG A 176 20.42 -7.88 -3.18
N GLU A 177 21.12 -8.97 -3.49
CA GLU A 177 21.06 -9.68 -4.76
C GLU A 177 19.65 -10.23 -5.05
N ASP A 178 18.92 -10.66 -4.04
CA ASP A 178 17.55 -11.15 -4.15
C ASP A 178 16.52 -10.01 -4.23
N ASN A 179 16.93 -8.75 -3.93
CA ASN A 179 16.12 -7.53 -4.03
C ASN A 179 16.50 -6.66 -5.24
N ALA A 180 17.22 -7.22 -6.23
CA ALA A 180 17.84 -6.47 -7.32
C ALA A 180 16.84 -5.67 -8.16
N GLU A 181 15.63 -6.18 -8.39
CA GLU A 181 14.62 -5.50 -9.19
C GLU A 181 14.07 -4.25 -8.48
N ALA A 182 13.72 -4.34 -7.20
CA ALA A 182 13.26 -3.19 -6.42
C ALA A 182 14.38 -2.13 -6.29
N ASN A 183 15.62 -2.57 -6.07
CA ASN A 183 16.81 -1.70 -6.05
C ASN A 183 16.98 -0.96 -7.39
N GLY A 184 16.88 -1.67 -8.52
CA GLY A 184 16.95 -1.08 -9.85
C GLY A 184 15.88 -0.01 -10.08
N LEU A 185 14.66 -0.24 -9.61
CA LEU A 185 13.55 0.73 -9.67
C LEU A 185 13.83 1.97 -8.82
N ALA A 186 14.30 1.80 -7.56
CA ALA A 186 14.67 2.92 -6.70
C ALA A 186 15.76 3.79 -7.34
N GLN A 187 16.80 3.17 -7.89
CA GLN A 187 17.86 3.88 -8.63
C GLN A 187 17.34 4.56 -9.90
N SER A 188 16.42 3.94 -10.65
CA SER A 188 15.82 4.56 -11.84
C SER A 188 15.02 5.81 -11.50
N ALA A 189 14.32 5.81 -10.36
CA ALA A 189 13.58 6.96 -9.85
C ALA A 189 14.51 8.14 -9.55
N LEU A 190 15.72 7.88 -9.04
CA LEU A 190 16.75 8.90 -8.81
C LEU A 190 17.25 9.54 -10.11
N ARG A 191 17.55 8.73 -11.12
CA ARG A 191 18.14 9.20 -12.40
C ARG A 191 17.17 10.07 -13.21
N ARG A 192 15.87 9.95 -13.05
CA ARG A 192 14.85 10.74 -13.78
C ARG A 192 14.72 12.17 -13.27
N LYS A 193 15.32 12.52 -12.13
CA LYS A 193 15.17 13.83 -11.48
C LYS A 193 16.49 14.53 -11.20
N VAL A 194 17.61 13.89 -11.49
CA VAL A 194 18.96 14.46 -11.52
C VAL A 194 19.34 14.71 -12.98
#